data_54cec6d9f6e03fad760d4385188cadd0
#
_entry.id   54cec6d9f6e03fad760d4385188cadd0
#
_cell.length_a   1.000
_cell.length_b   1.000
_cell.length_c   1.000
_cell.angle_alpha   90.00
_cell.angle_beta   90.00
_cell.angle_gamma   90.00
#
_symmetry.space_group_name_H-M   'P 1'
#
loop_
_entity.id
_entity.type
_entity.pdbx_description
1 polymer ?
#
loop_
_entity_poly.entity_id
_entity_poly.type
_entity_poly.pdbx_seq_one_letter_code
_entity_poly.pdbx_strand_id
1 'polypeptide(L)'
;RLNQKKPVLAYMGNTAASGGYYVSAYARHIMSQPLTVTGSIGVVGVRLHTQGLYEKLGVNRVALNRGEHAGFFSDMRPLTPDERTTWENLIVHAYGQFKAVVAEGRQLPYDELDPICLGRVWTGRQALARQLVDSHGDFIDAVHKLAELADLPDPTSHDIPVVNLYAKQTRHVTPQPFEMAESLVSWL
;
A
#
# COMPACT_ATOMS: atom_id res chain seq x y z
N ARG A 1 16.48 -5.99 2.73
CA ARG A 1 17.15 -6.88 3.70
C ARG A 1 16.82 -8.35 3.48
N LEU A 2 15.53 -8.76 3.31
CA LEU A 2 15.19 -10.18 3.11
C LEU A 2 15.76 -10.70 1.79
N ASN A 3 15.53 -9.96 0.69
CA ASN A 3 16.02 -10.34 -0.65
C ASN A 3 17.56 -10.42 -0.79
N GLN A 4 18.30 -9.85 0.16
CA GLN A 4 19.76 -9.99 0.24
C GLN A 4 20.19 -11.33 0.85
N LYS A 5 19.32 -11.97 1.62
CA LYS A 5 19.59 -13.23 2.32
C LYS A 5 18.97 -14.44 1.65
N LYS A 6 17.80 -14.27 1.08
CA LYS A 6 17.02 -15.29 0.40
C LYS A 6 16.31 -14.67 -0.81
N PRO A 7 16.16 -15.38 -1.93
CA PRO A 7 15.39 -14.85 -3.04
C PRO A 7 13.94 -14.61 -2.60
N VAL A 8 13.41 -13.46 -3.00
CA VAL A 8 12.02 -13.07 -2.77
C VAL A 8 11.35 -12.87 -4.12
N LEU A 9 10.27 -13.58 -4.35
CA LEU A 9 9.39 -13.36 -5.48
C LEU A 9 8.09 -12.73 -4.97
N ALA A 10 7.62 -11.68 -5.63
CA ALA A 10 6.31 -11.10 -5.40
C ALA A 10 5.34 -11.61 -6.47
N TYR A 11 4.37 -12.42 -6.06
CA TYR A 11 3.26 -12.82 -6.92
C TYR A 11 2.08 -11.90 -6.73
N MET A 12 1.66 -11.26 -7.82
CA MET A 12 0.53 -10.34 -7.83
C MET A 12 -0.70 -11.05 -8.44
N GLY A 13 -1.67 -11.37 -7.59
CA GLY A 13 -2.95 -11.92 -8.01
C GLY A 13 -3.85 -10.88 -8.69
N ASN A 14 -5.04 -10.63 -8.14
CA ASN A 14 -6.01 -9.71 -8.75
C ASN A 14 -5.55 -8.25 -8.68
N THR A 15 -5.06 -7.82 -7.52
CA THR A 15 -4.66 -6.41 -7.30
C THR A 15 -3.44 -6.33 -6.41
N ALA A 16 -2.43 -5.59 -6.87
CA ALA A 16 -1.24 -5.23 -6.11
C ALA A 16 -0.79 -3.82 -6.54
N ALA A 17 -1.55 -2.81 -6.13
CA ALA A 17 -1.36 -1.41 -6.51
C ALA A 17 -0.97 -0.56 -5.31
N SER A 18 -0.41 0.64 -5.54
CA SER A 18 -0.01 1.60 -4.52
C SER A 18 0.90 0.95 -3.47
N GLY A 19 0.51 0.86 -2.20
CA GLY A 19 1.27 0.19 -1.14
C GLY A 19 1.61 -1.27 -1.46
N GLY A 20 0.74 -2.01 -2.16
CA GLY A 20 1.01 -3.37 -2.63
C GLY A 20 2.16 -3.41 -3.64
N TYR A 21 2.23 -2.44 -4.55
CA TYR A 21 3.36 -2.30 -5.46
C TYR A 21 4.62 -1.83 -4.72
N TYR A 22 4.47 -0.89 -3.79
CA TYR A 22 5.59 -0.36 -2.98
C TYR A 22 6.38 -1.47 -2.28
N VAL A 23 5.68 -2.39 -1.60
CA VAL A 23 6.36 -3.50 -0.88
C VAL A 23 6.93 -4.55 -1.82
N SER A 24 6.41 -4.66 -3.05
CA SER A 24 6.86 -5.62 -4.06
C SER A 24 8.07 -5.14 -4.86
N ALA A 25 8.30 -3.82 -4.94
CA ALA A 25 9.27 -3.21 -5.85
C ALA A 25 10.70 -3.74 -5.71
N TYR A 26 11.11 -4.14 -4.50
CA TYR A 26 12.42 -4.72 -4.22
C TYR A 26 12.49 -6.25 -4.34
N ALA A 27 11.42 -6.93 -4.73
CA ALA A 27 11.48 -8.37 -4.96
C ALA A 27 12.48 -8.68 -6.10
N ARG A 28 13.17 -9.82 -5.99
CA ARG A 28 14.10 -10.27 -7.04
C ARG A 28 13.37 -10.56 -8.34
N HIS A 29 12.11 -10.95 -8.25
CA HIS A 29 11.23 -11.19 -9.38
C HIS A 29 9.79 -10.81 -8.98
N ILE A 30 9.12 -10.10 -9.86
CA ILE A 30 7.71 -9.73 -9.72
C ILE A 30 6.93 -10.43 -10.83
N MET A 31 6.03 -11.32 -10.45
CA MET A 31 5.16 -12.03 -11.37
C MET A 31 3.72 -11.57 -11.20
N SER A 32 3.02 -11.33 -12.29
CA SER A 32 1.61 -10.93 -12.29
C SER A 32 0.80 -11.73 -13.28
N GLN A 33 -0.51 -11.75 -13.14
CA GLN A 33 -1.40 -12.18 -14.20
C GLN A 33 -1.59 -11.05 -15.23
N PRO A 34 -1.95 -11.33 -16.48
CA PRO A 34 -2.11 -10.30 -17.52
C PRO A 34 -3.12 -9.21 -17.19
N LEU A 35 -4.15 -9.52 -16.40
CA LEU A 35 -5.22 -8.60 -15.98
C LEU A 35 -5.05 -8.08 -14.53
N THR A 36 -3.99 -8.43 -13.83
CA THR A 36 -3.69 -7.87 -12.51
C THR A 36 -3.75 -6.35 -12.54
N VAL A 37 -4.42 -5.76 -11.59
CA VAL A 37 -4.42 -4.31 -11.40
C VAL A 37 -3.21 -3.93 -10.54
N THR A 38 -2.29 -3.13 -11.09
CA THR A 38 -1.04 -2.78 -10.42
C THR A 38 -0.59 -1.34 -10.73
N GLY A 39 0.62 -0.98 -10.34
CA GLY A 39 1.11 0.39 -10.43
C GLY A 39 0.51 1.28 -9.35
N SER A 40 -0.27 2.30 -9.73
CA SER A 40 -0.76 3.33 -8.80
C SER A 40 0.37 3.91 -7.95
N ILE A 41 1.53 4.15 -8.61
CA ILE A 41 2.73 4.73 -8.00
C ILE A 41 2.47 6.22 -7.82
N GLY A 42 1.92 6.56 -6.67
CA GLY A 42 1.50 7.90 -6.35
C GLY A 42 1.05 8.01 -4.90
N VAL A 43 0.88 9.25 -4.44
CA VAL A 43 0.38 9.57 -3.11
C VAL A 43 -0.76 10.56 -3.24
N VAL A 44 -1.86 10.26 -2.56
CA VAL A 44 -3.01 11.16 -2.45
C VAL A 44 -3.24 11.49 -0.99
N GLY A 45 -3.53 12.75 -0.71
CA GLY A 45 -3.95 13.20 0.62
C GLY A 45 -5.38 13.72 0.55
N VAL A 46 -6.27 13.14 1.36
CA VAL A 46 -7.66 13.60 1.50
C VAL A 46 -7.85 14.16 2.89
N ARG A 47 -8.46 15.34 2.96
CA ARG A 47 -8.83 15.97 4.21
C ARG A 47 -10.31 16.29 4.19
N LEU A 48 -11.02 15.84 5.19
CA LEU A 48 -12.41 16.21 5.40
C LEU A 48 -12.46 17.40 6.36
N HIS A 49 -13.35 18.34 6.07
CA HIS A 49 -13.69 19.44 6.94
C HIS A 49 -15.18 19.32 7.26
N THR A 50 -15.51 18.95 8.49
CA THR A 50 -16.87 18.51 8.87
C THR A 50 -17.59 19.50 9.77
N GLN A 51 -17.02 20.64 10.10
CA GLN A 51 -17.63 21.61 11.02
C GLN A 51 -19.04 22.03 10.57
N GLY A 52 -19.22 22.38 9.30
CA GLY A 52 -20.53 22.79 8.79
C GLY A 52 -21.59 21.69 8.83
N LEU A 53 -21.19 20.40 8.83
CA LEU A 53 -22.11 19.30 9.06
C LEU A 53 -22.59 19.26 10.50
N TYR A 54 -21.68 19.38 11.46
CA TYR A 54 -22.02 19.37 12.89
C TYR A 54 -22.85 20.58 13.30
N GLU A 55 -22.58 21.76 12.72
CA GLU A 55 -23.42 22.95 12.90
C GLU A 55 -24.87 22.73 12.45
N LYS A 56 -25.06 22.09 11.28
CA LYS A 56 -26.40 21.74 10.79
C LYS A 56 -27.12 20.72 11.68
N LEU A 57 -26.37 19.86 12.35
CA LEU A 57 -26.91 18.87 13.29
C LEU A 57 -27.11 19.42 14.71
N GLY A 58 -26.80 20.72 14.96
CA GLY A 58 -26.87 21.32 16.27
C GLY A 58 -25.84 20.80 17.27
N VAL A 59 -24.74 20.17 16.79
CA VAL A 59 -23.68 19.62 17.64
C VAL A 59 -22.57 20.64 17.80
N ASN A 60 -22.35 21.12 19.00
CA ASN A 60 -21.20 21.95 19.36
C ASN A 60 -19.99 21.09 19.70
N ARG A 61 -18.89 21.32 18.98
CA ARG A 61 -17.60 20.69 19.25
C ARG A 61 -16.62 21.73 19.76
N VAL A 62 -15.91 21.43 20.83
CA VAL A 62 -14.86 22.29 21.40
C VAL A 62 -13.52 21.60 21.23
N ALA A 63 -12.57 22.25 20.56
CA ALA A 63 -11.19 21.77 20.46
C ALA A 63 -10.33 22.36 21.58
N LEU A 64 -9.77 21.49 22.40
CA LEU A 64 -8.77 21.86 23.41
C LEU A 64 -7.39 21.49 22.89
N ASN A 65 -6.74 22.45 22.24
CA ASN A 65 -5.42 22.26 21.62
C ASN A 65 -4.32 22.88 22.51
N ARG A 66 -3.19 22.20 22.59
CA ARG A 66 -1.97 22.72 23.19
C ARG A 66 -0.80 22.51 22.22
N GLY A 67 -0.16 23.59 21.82
CA GLY A 67 0.90 23.61 20.82
C GLY A 67 0.41 24.13 19.46
N GLU A 68 1.33 24.74 18.72
CA GLU A 68 1.05 25.47 17.48
C GLU A 68 0.41 24.61 16.39
N HIS A 69 0.85 23.36 16.26
CA HIS A 69 0.37 22.44 15.24
C HIS A 69 -0.58 21.34 15.78
N ALA A 70 -1.06 21.47 17.02
CA ALA A 70 -1.93 20.46 17.63
C ALA A 70 -3.24 20.24 16.87
N GLY A 71 -3.70 21.24 16.12
CA GLY A 71 -4.89 21.17 15.26
C GLY A 71 -4.64 20.73 13.81
N PHE A 72 -3.40 20.34 13.44
CA PHE A 72 -3.03 20.06 12.05
C PHE A 72 -3.90 18.98 11.38
N PHE A 73 -4.27 17.94 12.12
CA PHE A 73 -5.15 16.85 11.62
C PHE A 73 -6.62 17.04 12.00
N SER A 74 -7.00 18.16 12.63
CA SER A 74 -8.38 18.41 13.01
C SER A 74 -9.27 18.61 11.79
N ASP A 75 -10.46 18.03 11.81
CA ASP A 75 -11.52 18.21 10.80
C ASP A 75 -12.43 19.41 11.11
N MET A 76 -12.15 20.14 12.18
CA MET A 76 -13.00 21.26 12.66
C MET A 76 -12.74 22.57 11.93
N ARG A 77 -11.62 22.70 11.24
CA ARG A 77 -11.26 23.90 10.49
C ARG A 77 -10.44 23.57 9.24
N PRO A 78 -10.44 24.44 8.24
CA PRO A 78 -9.50 24.37 7.13
C PRO A 78 -8.04 24.48 7.64
N LEU A 79 -7.11 24.04 6.80
CA LEU A 79 -5.68 24.31 7.01
C LEU A 79 -5.40 25.81 6.88
N THR A 80 -4.51 26.32 7.72
CA THR A 80 -3.87 27.61 7.46
C THR A 80 -2.99 27.53 6.21
N PRO A 81 -2.56 28.66 5.61
CA PRO A 81 -1.64 28.66 4.47
C PRO A 81 -0.34 27.86 4.74
N ASP A 82 0.25 28.02 5.92
CA ASP A 82 1.49 27.31 6.31
C ASP A 82 1.25 25.82 6.51
N GLU A 83 0.13 25.46 7.13
CA GLU A 83 -0.27 24.05 7.28
C GLU A 83 -0.55 23.41 5.92
N ARG A 84 -1.14 24.15 4.96
CA ARG A 84 -1.34 23.68 3.60
C ARG A 84 -0.01 23.39 2.91
N THR A 85 0.94 24.32 3.00
CA THR A 85 2.28 24.13 2.45
C THR A 85 2.97 22.91 3.06
N THR A 86 2.85 22.74 4.37
CA THR A 86 3.39 21.57 5.07
C THR A 86 2.73 20.28 4.58
N TRP A 87 1.41 20.27 4.40
CA TRP A 87 0.66 19.12 3.87
C TRP A 87 1.09 18.75 2.45
N GLU A 88 1.22 19.73 1.58
CA GLU A 88 1.68 19.55 0.20
C GLU A 88 3.10 19.00 0.15
N ASN A 89 4.00 19.54 0.98
CA ASN A 89 5.38 19.05 1.09
C ASN A 89 5.46 17.61 1.59
N LEU A 90 4.61 17.20 2.52
CA LEU A 90 4.52 15.81 2.98
C LEU A 90 4.13 14.86 1.83
N ILE A 91 3.15 15.25 1.01
CA ILE A 91 2.69 14.46 -0.13
C ILE A 91 3.81 14.36 -1.18
N VAL A 92 4.44 15.48 -1.52
CA VAL A 92 5.55 15.51 -2.49
C VAL A 92 6.72 14.66 -2.00
N HIS A 93 7.08 14.77 -0.73
CA HIS A 93 8.15 13.97 -0.13
C HIS A 93 7.82 12.47 -0.17
N ALA A 94 6.62 12.07 0.26
CA ALA A 94 6.18 10.68 0.21
C ALA A 94 6.15 10.12 -1.22
N TYR A 95 5.72 10.92 -2.19
CA TYR A 95 5.75 10.54 -3.60
C TYR A 95 7.19 10.37 -4.11
N GLY A 96 8.08 11.29 -3.78
CA GLY A 96 9.50 11.19 -4.12
C GLY A 96 10.16 9.93 -3.55
N GLN A 97 9.84 9.58 -2.31
CA GLN A 97 10.30 8.32 -1.70
C GLN A 97 9.75 7.09 -2.44
N PHE A 98 8.47 7.10 -2.83
CA PHE A 98 7.89 5.99 -3.58
C PHE A 98 8.58 5.84 -4.95
N LYS A 99 8.78 6.94 -5.68
CA LYS A 99 9.54 6.91 -6.94
C LYS A 99 10.96 6.35 -6.76
N ALA A 100 11.66 6.76 -5.70
CA ALA A 100 13.01 6.28 -5.42
C ALA A 100 13.03 4.77 -5.18
N VAL A 101 12.07 4.23 -4.42
CA VAL A 101 11.92 2.78 -4.21
C VAL A 101 11.69 2.04 -5.52
N VAL A 102 10.87 2.59 -6.42
CA VAL A 102 10.61 1.99 -7.74
C VAL A 102 11.85 2.08 -8.63
N ALA A 103 12.50 3.25 -8.69
CA ALA A 103 13.71 3.46 -9.47
C ALA A 103 14.79 2.45 -9.10
N GLU A 104 15.08 2.31 -7.81
CA GLU A 104 16.09 1.40 -7.29
C GLU A 104 15.67 -0.07 -7.46
N GLY A 105 14.45 -0.42 -7.05
CA GLY A 105 13.96 -1.79 -7.10
C GLY A 105 13.80 -2.35 -8.51
N ARG A 106 13.45 -1.49 -9.48
CA ARG A 106 13.26 -1.86 -10.89
C ARG A 106 14.44 -1.49 -11.79
N GLN A 107 15.47 -0.85 -11.22
CA GLN A 107 16.64 -0.37 -11.97
C GLN A 107 16.26 0.55 -13.15
N LEU A 108 15.28 1.43 -12.90
CA LEU A 108 14.78 2.40 -13.87
C LEU A 108 15.31 3.81 -13.53
N PRO A 109 15.60 4.64 -14.53
CA PRO A 109 16.01 6.01 -14.30
C PRO A 109 14.92 6.80 -13.56
N TYR A 110 15.27 7.43 -12.44
CA TYR A 110 14.32 8.17 -11.60
C TYR A 110 13.57 9.27 -12.37
N ASP A 111 14.27 9.98 -13.23
CA ASP A 111 13.73 11.13 -13.98
C ASP A 111 12.80 10.70 -15.12
N GLU A 112 12.85 9.43 -15.53
CA GLU A 112 12.02 8.87 -16.60
C GLU A 112 10.75 8.18 -16.05
N LEU A 113 10.53 8.17 -14.73
CA LEU A 113 9.42 7.45 -14.12
C LEU A 113 8.06 8.18 -14.20
N ASP A 114 8.04 9.50 -14.37
CA ASP A 114 6.78 10.26 -14.33
C ASP A 114 5.71 9.78 -15.33
N PRO A 115 6.03 9.38 -16.56
CA PRO A 115 5.04 8.84 -17.49
C PRO A 115 4.34 7.57 -17.01
N ILE A 116 4.98 6.78 -16.13
CA ILE A 116 4.46 5.51 -15.62
C ILE A 116 4.00 5.60 -14.16
N CYS A 117 4.31 6.70 -13.49
CA CYS A 117 3.93 7.01 -12.10
C CYS A 117 2.72 7.97 -12.04
N LEU A 118 2.72 8.94 -11.14
CA LEU A 118 1.64 9.92 -10.92
C LEU A 118 0.28 9.26 -10.63
N GLY A 119 0.29 8.15 -9.89
CA GLY A 119 -0.90 7.41 -9.51
C GLY A 119 -1.56 6.62 -10.66
N ARG A 120 -0.92 6.51 -11.83
CA ARG A 120 -1.48 5.73 -12.95
C ARG A 120 -1.56 4.27 -12.61
N VAL A 121 -2.69 3.68 -12.96
CA VAL A 121 -2.98 2.26 -12.77
C VAL A 121 -2.74 1.52 -14.09
N TRP A 122 -2.15 0.35 -14.00
CA TRP A 122 -1.79 -0.49 -15.13
C TRP A 122 -2.36 -1.89 -14.98
N THR A 123 -2.73 -2.51 -16.08
CA THR A 123 -2.90 -3.98 -16.10
C THR A 123 -1.54 -4.66 -16.03
N GLY A 124 -1.48 -5.93 -15.61
CA GLY A 124 -0.22 -6.69 -15.61
C GLY A 124 0.47 -6.67 -16.98
N ARG A 125 -0.28 -6.82 -18.08
CA ARG A 125 0.26 -6.71 -19.45
C ARG A 125 0.91 -5.36 -19.73
N GLN A 126 0.26 -4.27 -19.29
CA GLN A 126 0.80 -2.93 -19.45
C GLN A 126 2.01 -2.68 -18.53
N ALA A 127 1.99 -3.27 -17.33
CA ALA A 127 3.07 -3.19 -16.37
C ALA A 127 4.32 -3.93 -16.85
N LEU A 128 4.17 -5.09 -17.50
CA LEU A 128 5.29 -5.82 -18.13
C LEU A 128 5.97 -4.98 -19.22
N ALA A 129 5.18 -4.37 -20.09
CA ALA A 129 5.72 -3.49 -21.15
C ALA A 129 6.44 -2.25 -20.60
N ARG A 130 6.26 -1.92 -19.31
CA ARG A 130 6.87 -0.80 -18.59
C ARG A 130 7.94 -1.23 -17.58
N GLN A 131 8.32 -2.51 -17.62
CA GLN A 131 9.31 -3.08 -16.69
C GLN A 131 8.92 -2.97 -15.21
N LEU A 132 7.64 -2.74 -14.91
CA LEU A 132 7.12 -2.72 -13.55
C LEU A 132 6.92 -4.12 -12.97
N VAL A 133 6.78 -5.13 -13.84
CA VAL A 133 6.79 -6.56 -13.48
C VAL A 133 7.72 -7.31 -14.43
N ASP A 134 8.16 -8.51 -14.04
CA ASP A 134 9.18 -9.26 -14.79
C ASP A 134 8.58 -10.34 -15.69
N SER A 135 7.46 -10.92 -15.29
CA SER A 135 6.79 -11.96 -16.10
C SER A 135 5.29 -12.05 -15.79
N HIS A 136 4.60 -12.78 -16.66
CA HIS A 136 3.26 -13.28 -16.39
C HIS A 136 3.30 -14.74 -15.98
N GLY A 137 2.38 -15.13 -15.11
CA GLY A 137 2.19 -16.50 -14.67
C GLY A 137 1.11 -16.59 -13.61
N ASP A 138 0.76 -17.82 -13.25
CA ASP A 138 -0.11 -18.11 -12.12
C ASP A 138 0.70 -18.39 -10.84
N PHE A 139 0.03 -18.84 -9.79
CA PHE A 139 0.69 -19.16 -8.52
C PHE A 139 1.64 -20.34 -8.62
N ILE A 140 1.33 -21.32 -9.47
CA ILE A 140 2.18 -22.49 -9.69
C ILE A 140 3.45 -22.06 -10.42
N ASP A 141 3.34 -21.23 -11.46
CA ASP A 141 4.48 -20.64 -12.17
C ASP A 141 5.38 -19.84 -11.20
N ALA A 142 4.78 -19.12 -10.25
CA ALA A 142 5.51 -18.37 -9.24
C ALA A 142 6.30 -19.29 -8.30
N VAL A 143 5.76 -20.44 -7.91
CA VAL A 143 6.47 -21.45 -7.09
C VAL A 143 7.65 -22.03 -7.85
N HIS A 144 7.47 -22.40 -9.12
CA HIS A 144 8.56 -22.90 -9.98
C HIS A 144 9.66 -21.86 -10.16
N LYS A 145 9.26 -20.60 -10.44
CA LYS A 145 10.23 -19.51 -10.59
C LYS A 145 10.99 -19.21 -9.29
N LEU A 146 10.32 -19.31 -8.14
CA LEU A 146 10.99 -19.13 -6.86
C LEU A 146 11.98 -20.26 -6.56
N ALA A 147 11.65 -21.52 -6.89
CA ALA A 147 12.56 -22.66 -6.77
C ALA A 147 13.81 -22.45 -7.64
N GLU A 148 13.63 -22.04 -8.90
CA GLU A 148 14.73 -21.68 -9.81
C GLU A 148 15.63 -20.58 -9.19
N LEU A 149 15.03 -19.49 -8.70
CA LEU A 149 15.78 -18.38 -8.08
C LEU A 149 16.51 -18.77 -6.79
N ALA A 150 16.08 -19.83 -6.16
CA ALA A 150 16.65 -20.36 -4.91
C ALA A 150 17.64 -21.52 -5.13
N ASP A 151 17.93 -21.87 -6.38
CA ASP A 151 18.75 -23.03 -6.78
C ASP A 151 18.22 -24.34 -6.17
N LEU A 152 16.89 -24.46 -6.04
CA LEU A 152 16.22 -25.68 -5.58
C LEU A 152 15.86 -26.58 -6.76
N PRO A 153 15.68 -27.91 -6.53
CA PRO A 153 15.17 -28.82 -7.55
C PRO A 153 13.81 -28.38 -8.09
N ASP A 154 13.46 -28.86 -9.29
CA ASP A 154 12.15 -28.60 -9.87
C ASP A 154 11.01 -29.18 -8.99
N PRO A 155 10.05 -28.35 -8.55
CA PRO A 155 8.91 -28.80 -7.74
C PRO A 155 8.02 -29.87 -8.38
N THR A 156 8.07 -30.05 -9.70
CA THR A 156 7.33 -31.12 -10.39
C THR A 156 7.97 -32.48 -10.22
N SER A 157 9.28 -32.55 -10.02
CA SER A 157 10.05 -33.78 -9.93
C SER A 157 10.53 -34.12 -8.51
N HIS A 158 10.41 -33.18 -7.57
CA HIS A 158 10.87 -33.30 -6.19
C HIS A 158 9.79 -32.76 -5.23
N ASP A 159 9.61 -33.44 -4.10
CA ASP A 159 8.72 -32.99 -3.03
C ASP A 159 9.38 -31.83 -2.27
N ILE A 160 9.10 -30.59 -2.69
CA ILE A 160 9.56 -29.38 -2.00
C ILE A 160 8.43 -28.90 -1.10
N PRO A 161 8.64 -28.87 0.23
CA PRO A 161 7.60 -28.45 1.15
C PRO A 161 7.30 -26.95 0.98
N VAL A 162 6.04 -26.63 0.66
CA VAL A 162 5.51 -25.25 0.63
C VAL A 162 4.81 -24.98 1.95
N VAL A 163 5.33 -24.04 2.71
CA VAL A 163 4.80 -23.67 4.03
C VAL A 163 4.15 -22.29 3.97
N ASN A 164 2.87 -22.23 4.35
CA ASN A 164 2.18 -20.96 4.47
C ASN A 164 2.49 -20.29 5.81
N LEU A 165 3.06 -19.09 5.75
CA LEU A 165 3.33 -18.28 6.94
C LEU A 165 2.32 -17.15 7.01
N TYR A 166 1.42 -17.24 7.98
CA TYR A 166 0.46 -16.16 8.29
C TYR A 166 0.86 -15.48 9.58
N ALA A 167 0.82 -14.15 9.59
CA ALA A 167 0.87 -13.41 10.84
C ALA A 167 -0.38 -13.80 11.67
N LYS A 168 -0.17 -14.18 12.94
CA LYS A 168 -1.29 -14.45 13.85
C LYS A 168 -2.09 -13.16 13.98
N GLN A 169 -3.26 -13.10 13.35
CA GLN A 169 -4.16 -11.98 13.53
C GLN A 169 -4.68 -12.03 14.97
N THR A 170 -4.08 -11.24 15.85
CA THR A 170 -4.78 -10.78 17.02
C THR A 170 -5.89 -9.85 16.52
N ARG A 171 -7.12 -10.37 16.41
CA ARG A 171 -8.29 -9.52 16.22
C ARG A 171 -8.39 -8.65 17.47
N HIS A 172 -7.80 -7.45 17.44
CA HIS A 172 -8.28 -6.37 18.25
C HIS A 172 -9.60 -5.91 17.61
N VAL A 173 -10.67 -6.58 17.98
CA VAL A 173 -12.01 -6.07 17.73
C VAL A 173 -12.13 -4.88 18.68
N THR A 174 -11.88 -3.68 18.18
CA THR A 174 -12.40 -2.49 18.85
C THR A 174 -13.90 -2.62 18.83
N PRO A 175 -14.59 -2.66 19.96
CA PRO A 175 -16.05 -2.73 19.98
C PRO A 175 -16.60 -1.59 19.15
N GLN A 176 -17.40 -1.90 18.13
CA GLN A 176 -18.15 -0.87 17.42
C GLN A 176 -19.07 -0.17 18.43
N PRO A 177 -19.27 1.16 18.36
CA PRO A 177 -20.10 1.89 19.34
C PRO A 177 -21.50 1.29 19.54
N PHE A 178 -22.04 0.64 18.52
CA PHE A 178 -23.34 -0.04 18.59
C PHE A 178 -23.31 -1.43 19.27
N GLU A 179 -22.20 -2.15 19.19
CA GLU A 179 -22.04 -3.44 19.90
C GLU A 179 -21.91 -3.24 21.41
N MET A 180 -21.36 -2.09 21.86
CA MET A 180 -21.36 -1.73 23.29
C MET A 180 -22.78 -1.47 23.82
N ALA A 181 -23.69 -0.92 23.00
CA ALA A 181 -25.07 -0.71 23.40
C ALA A 181 -25.81 -2.03 23.57
N GLU A 182 -25.62 -3.02 22.69
CA GLU A 182 -26.23 -4.34 22.82
C GLU A 182 -25.70 -5.11 24.02
N SER A 183 -24.41 -5.02 24.34
CA SER A 183 -23.86 -5.67 25.53
C SER A 183 -24.38 -5.07 26.84
N LEU A 184 -24.67 -3.77 26.87
CA LEU A 184 -25.29 -3.14 28.05
C LEU A 184 -26.76 -3.51 28.24
N VAL A 185 -27.51 -3.72 27.14
CA VAL A 185 -28.93 -4.16 27.22
C VAL A 185 -29.05 -5.61 27.67
N SER A 186 -28.05 -6.46 27.42
CA SER A 186 -28.08 -7.86 27.89
C SER A 186 -27.80 -8.02 29.39
N TRP A 187 -27.46 -6.94 30.11
CA TRP A 187 -27.22 -6.92 31.55
C TRP A 187 -28.38 -6.30 32.35
N LEU A 188 -29.42 -5.78 31.68
CA LEU A 188 -30.70 -5.30 32.27
C LEU A 188 -31.80 -6.33 32.07
#